data_737e48a6f2dcbd709048a5c44b999ba7
#
_entry.id   737e48a6f2dcbd709048a5c44b999ba7
#
_cell.length_a   1.000
_cell.length_b   1.000
_cell.length_c   1.000
_cell.angle_alpha   90.00
_cell.angle_beta   90.00
_cell.angle_gamma   90.00
#
_symmetry.space_group_name_H-M   'P 1'
#
loop_
_entity.id
_entity.type
_entity.pdbx_description
1 polymer ?
#
loop_
_entity_poly.entity_id
_entity_poly.type
_entity_poly.pdbx_seq_one_letter_code
_entity_poly.pdbx_strand_id
1 'polypeptide(L)'
;MVHAVLPNLCALCGNLSHKTLCAGCDETYWNEGRLRCTVCAVPLSGMRWAAHAHYRCADCVGEPPPFEATLALADYRQPLDALALGLKFRARLMLAREFAQRLARLAQDTWVDASEKPDVLAPVPLASKRLTERGYNQAWQIARPLARALNVRSDATLLHRVIHTAPQSRLDLDARRLNVGRAFTVAKPVQGLHVGIVDDVMTTGATLEALARTLKTAGARRVTNFVALRTPKN
;
A
#
# COMPACT_ATOMS: atom_id res chain seq x y z
N MET A 1 19.09 -20.43 -27.11
CA MET A 1 19.80 -20.66 -25.82
C MET A 1 18.76 -20.61 -24.71
N VAL A 2 18.47 -21.74 -24.09
CA VAL A 2 17.58 -21.80 -22.92
C VAL A 2 18.38 -21.27 -21.74
N HIS A 3 18.13 -20.05 -21.27
CA HIS A 3 18.68 -19.57 -20.02
C HIS A 3 18.08 -20.43 -18.90
N ALA A 4 18.83 -21.37 -18.38
CA ALA A 4 18.46 -22.11 -17.19
C ALA A 4 18.37 -21.11 -16.04
N VAL A 5 17.18 -20.73 -15.68
CA VAL A 5 16.92 -19.91 -14.48
C VAL A 5 17.19 -20.83 -13.29
N LEU A 6 18.26 -20.56 -12.55
CA LEU A 6 18.56 -21.30 -11.33
C LEU A 6 17.37 -21.21 -10.37
N PRO A 7 16.95 -22.34 -9.76
CA PRO A 7 15.88 -22.32 -8.77
C PRO A 7 16.33 -21.50 -7.55
N ASN A 8 15.41 -20.76 -6.97
CA ASN A 8 15.57 -20.07 -5.70
C ASN A 8 14.77 -20.78 -4.60
N LEU A 9 14.83 -20.29 -3.38
CA LEU A 9 14.00 -20.77 -2.28
C LEU A 9 12.71 -19.96 -2.22
N CYS A 10 11.58 -20.64 -2.09
CA CYS A 10 10.29 -20.00 -1.83
C CYS A 10 10.37 -19.09 -0.60
N ALA A 11 9.92 -17.85 -0.72
CA ALA A 11 10.03 -16.85 0.33
C ALA A 11 9.19 -17.17 1.60
N LEU A 12 8.22 -18.11 1.50
CA LEU A 12 7.40 -18.56 2.63
C LEU A 12 7.85 -19.90 3.19
N CYS A 13 7.87 -20.97 2.38
CA CYS A 13 8.12 -22.31 2.89
C CYS A 13 9.57 -22.79 2.76
N GLY A 14 10.44 -22.07 2.05
CA GLY A 14 11.85 -22.43 1.85
C GLY A 14 12.08 -23.55 0.82
N ASN A 15 11.06 -24.14 0.21
CA ASN A 15 11.21 -25.14 -0.84
C ASN A 15 11.77 -24.54 -2.13
N LEU A 16 12.46 -25.35 -2.93
CA LEU A 16 12.95 -24.95 -4.25
C LEU A 16 11.81 -24.48 -5.15
N SER A 17 12.01 -23.36 -5.82
CA SER A 17 11.02 -22.73 -6.69
C SER A 17 11.70 -21.89 -7.77
N HIS A 18 11.11 -21.82 -8.96
CA HIS A 18 11.51 -20.87 -10.00
C HIS A 18 10.83 -19.49 -9.85
N LYS A 19 9.92 -19.35 -8.87
CA LYS A 19 9.21 -18.12 -8.55
C LYS A 19 9.55 -17.68 -7.13
N THR A 20 9.29 -16.42 -6.81
CA THR A 20 9.44 -15.86 -5.44
C THR A 20 8.64 -16.65 -4.42
N LEU A 21 7.43 -17.11 -4.80
CA LEU A 21 6.57 -18.02 -4.05
C LEU A 21 6.34 -19.27 -4.91
N CYS A 22 6.43 -20.46 -4.31
CA CYS A 22 6.06 -21.70 -4.99
C CYS A 22 4.56 -21.77 -5.22
N ALA A 23 4.11 -22.62 -6.17
CA ALA A 23 2.71 -22.76 -6.53
C ALA A 23 1.82 -23.09 -5.31
N GLY A 24 2.24 -24.02 -4.45
CA GLY A 24 1.47 -24.38 -3.27
C GLY A 24 1.28 -23.22 -2.27
N CYS A 25 2.34 -22.40 -2.03
CA CYS A 25 2.18 -21.22 -1.19
C CYS A 25 1.32 -20.15 -1.86
N ASP A 26 1.43 -20.01 -3.17
CA ASP A 26 0.64 -19.07 -3.95
C ASP A 26 -0.86 -19.43 -3.87
N GLU A 27 -1.20 -20.65 -4.18
CA GLU A 27 -2.59 -21.15 -4.13
C GLU A 27 -3.19 -21.11 -2.74
N THR A 28 -2.39 -21.45 -1.70
CA THR A 28 -2.89 -21.54 -0.32
C THR A 28 -3.15 -20.16 0.28
N TYR A 29 -2.27 -19.17 0.03
CA TYR A 29 -2.28 -17.92 0.81
C TYR A 29 -2.71 -16.69 0.01
N TRP A 30 -2.54 -16.68 -1.34
CA TRP A 30 -2.89 -15.53 -2.16
C TRP A 30 -4.25 -15.62 -2.87
N ASN A 31 -4.77 -16.82 -3.09
CA ASN A 31 -6.07 -17.04 -3.72
C ASN A 31 -7.25 -16.77 -2.78
N GLU A 32 -7.08 -15.86 -1.85
CA GLU A 32 -8.14 -15.48 -0.93
C GLU A 32 -9.14 -14.55 -1.64
N GLY A 33 -10.20 -15.11 -2.20
CA GLY A 33 -11.34 -14.37 -2.78
C GLY A 33 -12.17 -13.63 -1.72
N ARG A 34 -11.52 -13.05 -0.70
CA ARG A 34 -12.21 -12.33 0.37
C ARG A 34 -12.83 -11.05 -0.14
N LEU A 35 -14.07 -10.86 0.29
CA LEU A 35 -14.75 -9.60 0.17
C LEU A 35 -14.05 -8.56 1.05
N ARG A 36 -13.74 -7.38 0.47
CA ARG A 36 -13.09 -6.27 1.18
C ARG A 36 -13.87 -4.98 1.00
N CYS A 37 -13.80 -4.11 1.99
CA CYS A 37 -14.25 -2.74 1.86
C CYS A 37 -13.47 -2.05 0.73
N THR A 38 -14.15 -1.52 -0.27
CA THR A 38 -13.50 -0.84 -1.42
C THR A 38 -12.75 0.42 -1.01
N VAL A 39 -13.11 1.03 0.13
CA VAL A 39 -12.47 2.24 0.64
C VAL A 39 -11.22 1.90 1.46
N CYS A 40 -11.32 1.10 2.52
CA CYS A 40 -10.19 0.87 3.45
C CYS A 40 -9.60 -0.54 3.40
N ALA A 41 -10.06 -1.39 2.47
CA ALA A 41 -9.63 -2.76 2.24
C ALA A 41 -9.72 -3.71 3.46
N VAL A 42 -10.45 -3.34 4.54
CA VAL A 42 -10.71 -4.28 5.62
C VAL A 42 -11.55 -5.45 5.10
N PRO A 43 -11.26 -6.70 5.50
CA PRO A 43 -12.09 -7.85 5.15
C PRO A 43 -13.53 -7.66 5.64
N LEU A 44 -14.49 -8.04 4.81
CA LEU A 44 -15.91 -8.05 5.15
C LEU A 44 -16.42 -9.50 5.25
N SER A 45 -17.44 -9.71 6.06
CA SER A 45 -18.17 -10.98 6.10
C SER A 45 -19.11 -11.08 4.90
N GLY A 46 -19.29 -12.31 4.37
CA GLY A 46 -20.18 -12.57 3.26
C GLY A 46 -19.48 -12.94 1.94
N MET A 47 -20.29 -13.17 0.90
CA MET A 47 -19.84 -13.47 -0.46
C MET A 47 -19.97 -12.25 -1.37
N ARG A 48 -19.11 -12.20 -2.42
CA ARG A 48 -19.26 -11.19 -3.48
C ARG A 48 -20.49 -11.52 -4.35
N TRP A 49 -21.42 -10.58 -4.44
CA TRP A 49 -22.61 -10.72 -5.28
C TRP A 49 -22.39 -10.24 -6.71
N ALA A 50 -21.47 -9.27 -6.89
CA ALA A 50 -21.13 -8.71 -8.20
C ALA A 50 -19.67 -8.30 -8.28
N ALA A 51 -19.06 -8.45 -9.45
CA ALA A 51 -17.64 -8.22 -9.68
C ALA A 51 -17.21 -6.77 -9.38
N HIS A 52 -18.04 -5.79 -9.72
CA HIS A 52 -17.74 -4.36 -9.57
C HIS A 52 -18.61 -3.65 -8.50
N ALA A 53 -19.22 -4.40 -7.58
CA ALA A 53 -20.01 -3.81 -6.52
C ALA A 53 -19.11 -3.10 -5.48
N HIS A 54 -19.54 -1.90 -5.05
CA HIS A 54 -18.85 -1.12 -4.04
C HIS A 54 -19.33 -1.53 -2.65
N TYR A 55 -18.55 -2.37 -1.98
CA TYR A 55 -18.81 -2.80 -0.61
C TYR A 55 -18.06 -1.89 0.36
N ARG A 56 -18.75 -1.36 1.37
CA ARG A 56 -18.15 -0.50 2.39
C ARG A 56 -18.39 -1.08 3.79
N CYS A 57 -17.38 -1.00 4.65
CA CYS A 57 -17.55 -1.32 6.07
C CYS A 57 -18.29 -0.20 6.79
N ALA A 58 -18.84 -0.50 7.98
CA ALA A 58 -19.61 0.45 8.76
C ALA A 58 -18.86 1.77 9.04
N ASP A 59 -17.57 1.68 9.37
CA ASP A 59 -16.76 2.88 9.64
C ASP A 59 -16.63 3.78 8.40
N CYS A 60 -16.38 3.19 7.21
CA CYS A 60 -16.29 3.97 5.97
C CYS A 60 -17.64 4.50 5.47
N VAL A 61 -18.75 3.98 5.98
CA VAL A 61 -20.09 4.54 5.74
C VAL A 61 -20.34 5.71 6.71
N GLY A 62 -20.04 5.52 8.00
CA GLY A 62 -20.28 6.53 9.03
C GLY A 62 -19.30 7.70 8.98
N GLU A 63 -18.00 7.41 8.80
CA GLU A 63 -16.94 8.42 8.77
C GLU A 63 -15.99 8.13 7.58
N PRO A 64 -16.30 8.60 6.36
CA PRO A 64 -15.49 8.35 5.18
C PRO A 64 -14.09 8.96 5.32
N PRO A 65 -13.01 8.17 5.06
CA PRO A 65 -11.66 8.73 5.04
C PRO A 65 -11.46 9.64 3.82
N PRO A 66 -10.40 10.49 3.81
CA PRO A 66 -10.15 11.44 2.72
C PRO A 66 -9.60 10.79 1.43
N PHE A 67 -9.51 9.48 1.35
CA PHE A 67 -9.16 8.74 0.14
C PHE A 67 -10.36 7.94 -0.37
N GLU A 68 -10.43 7.73 -1.69
CA GLU A 68 -11.58 7.10 -2.34
C GLU A 68 -11.51 5.57 -2.35
N ALA A 69 -10.31 5.00 -2.44
CA ALA A 69 -10.15 3.55 -2.55
C ALA A 69 -8.82 3.05 -1.95
N THR A 70 -8.82 1.78 -1.54
CA THR A 70 -7.60 1.05 -1.17
C THR A 70 -7.62 -0.32 -1.83
N LEU A 71 -6.58 -0.64 -2.58
CA LEU A 71 -6.29 -1.97 -3.11
C LEU A 71 -5.30 -2.66 -2.16
N ALA A 72 -5.65 -3.82 -1.64
CA ALA A 72 -4.80 -4.63 -0.77
C ALA A 72 -4.80 -6.08 -1.24
N LEU A 73 -3.62 -6.70 -1.30
CA LEU A 73 -3.46 -8.06 -1.84
C LEU A 73 -4.01 -9.11 -0.89
N ALA A 74 -3.62 -9.02 0.40
CA ALA A 74 -3.98 -10.02 1.39
C ALA A 74 -4.00 -9.42 2.81
N ASP A 75 -4.38 -10.26 3.78
CA ASP A 75 -4.35 -9.89 5.19
C ASP A 75 -2.92 -9.93 5.74
N TYR A 76 -2.60 -8.93 6.59
CA TYR A 76 -1.37 -8.95 7.37
C TYR A 76 -1.52 -9.91 8.55
N ARG A 77 -1.27 -11.18 8.28
CA ARG A 77 -1.27 -12.28 9.25
C ARG A 77 -0.32 -13.38 8.80
N GLN A 78 0.00 -14.30 9.69
CA GLN A 78 0.82 -15.47 9.34
C GLN A 78 0.16 -16.31 8.24
N PRO A 79 0.98 -16.81 7.29
CA PRO A 79 2.43 -16.64 7.14
C PRO A 79 2.83 -15.42 6.28
N LEU A 80 1.87 -14.66 5.74
CA LEU A 80 2.14 -13.57 4.79
C LEU A 80 2.86 -12.36 5.41
N ASP A 81 2.72 -12.14 6.72
CA ASP A 81 3.46 -11.14 7.48
C ASP A 81 4.98 -11.29 7.34
N ALA A 82 5.47 -12.54 7.23
CA ALA A 82 6.88 -12.84 7.00
C ALA A 82 7.44 -12.21 5.72
N LEU A 83 6.61 -12.01 4.69
CA LEU A 83 7.00 -11.34 3.44
C LEU A 83 7.27 -9.85 3.68
N ALA A 84 6.35 -9.15 4.36
CA ALA A 84 6.55 -7.74 4.69
C ALA A 84 7.74 -7.55 5.64
N LEU A 85 7.93 -8.42 6.63
CA LEU A 85 9.10 -8.43 7.51
C LEU A 85 10.40 -8.71 6.72
N GLY A 86 10.35 -9.63 5.75
CA GLY A 86 11.46 -9.92 4.84
C GLY A 86 11.86 -8.69 4.01
N LEU A 87 10.88 -7.96 3.48
CA LEU A 87 11.11 -6.71 2.76
C LEU A 87 11.62 -5.61 3.70
N LYS A 88 11.06 -5.46 4.90
CA LYS A 88 11.42 -4.40 5.85
C LYS A 88 12.79 -4.55 6.49
N PHE A 89 13.17 -5.78 6.87
CA PHE A 89 14.30 -6.02 7.78
C PHE A 89 15.40 -6.94 7.22
N ARG A 90 15.13 -7.64 6.11
CA ARG A 90 16.08 -8.60 5.52
C ARG A 90 16.46 -8.25 4.08
N ALA A 91 16.18 -7.04 3.62
CA ALA A 91 16.47 -6.53 2.28
C ALA A 91 16.06 -7.48 1.13
N ARG A 92 15.00 -8.28 1.32
CA ARG A 92 14.50 -9.19 0.28
C ARG A 92 13.75 -8.40 -0.81
N LEU A 93 14.48 -7.60 -1.59
CA LEU A 93 13.90 -6.66 -2.56
C LEU A 93 13.13 -7.33 -3.70
N MET A 94 13.35 -8.64 -3.95
CA MET A 94 12.53 -9.42 -4.90
C MET A 94 11.05 -9.43 -4.51
N LEU A 95 10.73 -9.37 -3.20
CA LEU A 95 9.35 -9.30 -2.71
C LEU A 95 8.64 -8.01 -3.14
N ALA A 96 9.36 -6.92 -3.29
CA ALA A 96 8.78 -5.67 -3.77
C ALA A 96 8.27 -5.79 -5.21
N ARG A 97 9.00 -6.52 -6.08
CA ARG A 97 8.55 -6.81 -7.45
C ARG A 97 7.33 -7.72 -7.45
N GLU A 98 7.33 -8.75 -6.61
CA GLU A 98 6.20 -9.66 -6.44
C GLU A 98 4.93 -8.91 -6.03
N PHE A 99 5.01 -8.07 -4.98
CA PHE A 99 3.90 -7.22 -4.54
C PHE A 99 3.44 -6.28 -5.66
N ALA A 100 4.36 -5.64 -6.35
CA ALA A 100 4.04 -4.71 -7.43
C ALA A 100 3.30 -5.39 -8.60
N GLN A 101 3.73 -6.58 -9.02
CA GLN A 101 3.06 -7.33 -10.10
C GLN A 101 1.65 -7.74 -9.70
N ARG A 102 1.46 -8.20 -8.46
CA ARG A 102 0.14 -8.58 -7.95
C ARG A 102 -0.79 -7.38 -7.78
N LEU A 103 -0.27 -6.26 -7.25
CA LEU A 103 -1.03 -5.01 -7.15
C LEU A 103 -1.43 -4.47 -8.53
N ALA A 104 -0.55 -4.61 -9.54
CA ALA A 104 -0.87 -4.20 -10.89
C ALA A 104 -2.01 -5.03 -11.48
N ARG A 105 -1.99 -6.35 -11.32
CA ARG A 105 -3.09 -7.24 -11.76
C ARG A 105 -4.38 -6.89 -11.02
N LEU A 106 -4.33 -6.80 -9.68
CA LEU A 106 -5.50 -6.46 -8.88
C LEU A 106 -6.11 -5.12 -9.31
N ALA A 107 -5.28 -4.12 -9.61
CA ALA A 107 -5.74 -2.83 -10.11
C ALA A 107 -6.43 -2.96 -11.48
N GLN A 108 -5.80 -3.66 -12.43
CA GLN A 108 -6.35 -3.91 -13.76
C GLN A 108 -7.67 -4.68 -13.72
N ASP A 109 -7.78 -5.66 -12.82
CA ASP A 109 -9.00 -6.47 -12.63
C ASP A 109 -10.12 -5.70 -11.90
N THR A 110 -9.76 -4.65 -11.15
CA THR A 110 -10.72 -3.86 -10.34
C THR A 110 -11.24 -2.64 -11.09
N TRP A 111 -10.40 -2.01 -11.92
CA TRP A 111 -10.77 -0.78 -12.63
C TRP A 111 -11.82 -1.05 -13.71
N VAL A 112 -12.85 -0.22 -13.69
CA VAL A 112 -13.92 -0.25 -14.70
C VAL A 112 -13.51 0.55 -15.95
N ASP A 113 -12.78 1.65 -15.73
CA ASP A 113 -12.33 2.53 -16.79
C ASP A 113 -10.97 3.20 -16.49
N ALA A 114 -10.46 3.94 -17.49
CA ALA A 114 -9.16 4.59 -17.38
C ALA A 114 -9.11 5.74 -16.36
N SER A 115 -10.26 6.28 -15.91
CA SER A 115 -10.30 7.38 -14.92
C SER A 115 -9.92 6.92 -13.51
N GLU A 116 -9.96 5.61 -13.27
CA GLU A 116 -9.54 5.00 -12.00
C GLU A 116 -8.03 4.80 -11.91
N LYS A 117 -7.32 4.96 -13.03
CA LYS A 117 -5.86 4.90 -13.09
C LYS A 117 -5.26 6.18 -12.51
N PRO A 118 -4.30 6.10 -11.57
CA PRO A 118 -3.63 7.28 -11.04
C PRO A 118 -2.72 7.95 -12.07
N ASP A 119 -2.58 9.27 -11.97
CA ASP A 119 -1.64 10.05 -12.78
C ASP A 119 -0.19 9.87 -12.30
N VAL A 120 -0.03 9.64 -10.99
CA VAL A 120 1.28 9.46 -10.35
C VAL A 120 1.18 8.55 -9.13
N LEU A 121 2.19 7.69 -8.93
CA LEU A 121 2.37 6.91 -7.72
C LEU A 121 3.46 7.54 -6.84
N ALA A 122 3.15 7.69 -5.55
CA ALA A 122 4.08 8.15 -4.54
C ALA A 122 4.18 7.14 -3.38
N PRO A 123 5.38 6.86 -2.85
CA PRO A 123 5.54 6.01 -1.69
C PRO A 123 5.15 6.74 -0.41
N VAL A 124 4.67 6.03 0.59
CA VAL A 124 4.63 6.55 1.96
C VAL A 124 6.06 6.93 2.38
N PRO A 125 6.30 8.20 2.79
CA PRO A 125 7.64 8.63 3.16
C PRO A 125 8.05 8.08 4.52
N LEU A 126 9.27 7.55 4.60
CA LEU A 126 9.88 7.12 5.86
C LEU A 126 10.42 8.31 6.64
N ALA A 127 10.44 8.18 7.97
CA ALA A 127 11.24 9.07 8.80
C ALA A 127 12.73 8.91 8.46
N SER A 128 13.49 10.02 8.45
CA SER A 128 14.92 10.04 8.08
C SER A 128 15.74 9.00 8.84
N LYS A 129 15.53 8.87 10.16
CA LYS A 129 16.20 7.86 10.99
C LYS A 129 15.98 6.44 10.46
N ARG A 130 14.72 6.07 10.13
CA ARG A 130 14.40 4.75 9.58
C ARG A 130 14.98 4.54 8.19
N LEU A 131 15.05 5.60 7.38
CA LEU A 131 15.66 5.53 6.05
C LEU A 131 17.17 5.28 6.16
N THR A 132 17.86 5.96 7.08
CA THR A 132 19.29 5.75 7.35
C THR A 132 19.56 4.34 7.88
N GLU A 133 18.79 3.88 8.86
CA GLU A 133 18.94 2.54 9.46
C GLU A 133 18.68 1.41 8.45
N ARG A 134 17.72 1.58 7.55
CA ARG A 134 17.29 0.55 6.58
C ARG A 134 18.01 0.62 5.24
N GLY A 135 18.51 1.81 4.87
CA GLY A 135 19.18 2.07 3.59
C GLY A 135 18.23 2.24 2.39
N TYR A 136 16.93 1.97 2.55
CA TYR A 136 15.91 2.12 1.50
C TYR A 136 14.50 2.33 2.07
N ASN A 137 13.61 2.85 1.22
CA ASN A 137 12.18 2.95 1.48
C ASN A 137 11.46 1.77 0.82
N GLN A 138 10.88 0.86 1.61
CA GLN A 138 10.17 -0.33 1.12
C GLN A 138 8.96 0.02 0.24
N ALA A 139 8.24 1.08 0.58
CA ALA A 139 7.12 1.55 -0.22
C ALA A 139 7.58 2.03 -1.61
N TRP A 140 8.76 2.66 -1.70
CA TRP A 140 9.39 3.04 -2.97
C TRP A 140 9.81 1.83 -3.79
N GLN A 141 10.36 0.79 -3.14
CA GLN A 141 10.73 -0.45 -3.82
C GLN A 141 9.52 -1.14 -4.47
N ILE A 142 8.31 -0.96 -3.91
CA ILE A 142 7.04 -1.42 -4.49
C ILE A 142 6.53 -0.43 -5.54
N ALA A 143 6.51 0.87 -5.23
CA ALA A 143 5.90 1.90 -6.08
C ALA A 143 6.53 1.98 -7.47
N ARG A 144 7.86 1.91 -7.55
CA ARG A 144 8.59 2.03 -8.81
C ARG A 144 8.27 0.92 -9.82
N PRO A 145 8.34 -0.40 -9.50
CA PRO A 145 7.91 -1.44 -10.42
C PRO A 145 6.39 -1.46 -10.66
N LEU A 146 5.56 -1.09 -9.68
CA LEU A 146 4.11 -0.96 -9.86
C LEU A 146 3.78 0.11 -10.90
N ALA A 147 4.40 1.28 -10.81
CA ALA A 147 4.19 2.37 -11.76
C ALA A 147 4.55 1.96 -13.20
N ARG A 148 5.65 1.21 -13.36
CA ARG A 148 6.03 0.66 -14.68
C ARG A 148 4.99 -0.32 -15.20
N ALA A 149 4.51 -1.25 -14.35
CA ALA A 149 3.51 -2.24 -14.75
C ALA A 149 2.17 -1.61 -15.13
N LEU A 150 1.79 -0.51 -14.48
CA LEU A 150 0.57 0.25 -14.76
C LEU A 150 0.75 1.32 -15.84
N ASN A 151 1.98 1.52 -16.34
CA ASN A 151 2.32 2.62 -17.25
C ASN A 151 1.85 3.98 -16.71
N VAL A 152 2.27 4.33 -15.49
CA VAL A 152 2.04 5.61 -14.82
C VAL A 152 3.36 6.21 -14.32
N ARG A 153 3.37 7.50 -14.04
CA ARG A 153 4.53 8.15 -13.42
C ARG A 153 4.73 7.67 -12.00
N SER A 154 5.96 7.71 -11.49
CA SER A 154 6.25 7.52 -10.07
C SER A 154 7.18 8.62 -9.57
N ASP A 155 6.93 9.11 -8.36
CA ASP A 155 7.71 10.19 -7.75
C ASP A 155 8.02 9.87 -6.28
N ALA A 156 9.30 9.59 -6.00
CA ALA A 156 9.77 9.27 -4.65
C ALA A 156 9.78 10.49 -3.72
N THR A 157 9.74 11.70 -4.29
CA THR A 157 9.91 12.98 -3.58
C THR A 157 8.64 13.82 -3.56
N LEU A 158 7.51 13.28 -4.03
CA LEU A 158 6.23 13.99 -4.02
C LEU A 158 5.74 14.28 -2.60
N LEU A 159 5.96 13.35 -1.70
CA LEU A 159 5.53 13.40 -0.31
C LEU A 159 6.73 13.38 0.63
N HIS A 160 6.75 14.27 1.61
CA HIS A 160 7.77 14.32 2.64
C HIS A 160 7.15 14.19 4.03
N ARG A 161 7.88 13.52 4.93
CA ARG A 161 7.55 13.49 6.34
C ARG A 161 8.22 14.66 7.04
N VAL A 162 7.45 15.52 7.69
CA VAL A 162 7.96 16.63 8.49
C VAL A 162 8.43 16.07 9.83
N ILE A 163 9.66 16.40 10.21
CA ILE A 163 10.22 16.04 11.52
C ILE A 163 9.79 17.13 12.50
N HIS A 164 8.83 16.82 13.37
CA HIS A 164 8.55 17.70 14.51
C HIS A 164 9.57 17.41 15.62
N THR A 165 10.43 18.36 15.91
CA THR A 165 11.42 18.32 17.01
C THR A 165 10.84 18.70 18.37
N ALA A 166 9.53 18.88 18.50
CA ALA A 166 8.90 19.23 19.77
C ALA A 166 8.74 18.00 20.69
N PRO A 167 9.06 18.11 22.00
CA PRO A 167 8.89 17.05 22.97
C PRO A 167 7.41 16.65 23.11
N GLN A 168 7.11 15.35 22.98
CA GLN A 168 5.74 14.79 22.97
C GLN A 168 5.07 14.73 24.37
N SER A 169 5.58 15.39 25.40
CA SER A 169 5.18 15.15 26.79
C SER A 169 3.92 15.89 27.27
N ARG A 170 3.25 16.72 26.44
CA ARG A 170 2.11 17.54 26.90
C ARG A 170 1.02 17.78 25.85
N LEU A 171 0.74 16.86 24.93
CA LEU A 171 -0.33 17.07 23.95
C LEU A 171 -1.56 16.24 24.27
N ASP A 172 -2.69 16.92 24.44
CA ASP A 172 -4.05 16.41 24.55
C ASP A 172 -4.48 15.62 23.30
N LEU A 173 -5.48 14.74 23.40
CA LEU A 173 -5.94 13.84 22.32
C LEU A 173 -6.34 14.60 21.04
N ASP A 174 -6.90 15.80 21.15
CA ASP A 174 -7.26 16.65 20.02
C ASP A 174 -6.05 17.28 19.35
N ALA A 175 -5.03 17.64 20.12
CA ALA A 175 -3.75 18.10 19.61
C ALA A 175 -2.97 16.97 18.90
N ARG A 176 -3.17 15.70 19.27
CA ARG A 176 -2.62 14.54 18.54
C ARG A 176 -3.26 14.37 17.17
N ARG A 177 -4.58 14.54 17.05
CA ARG A 177 -5.29 14.52 15.76
C ARG A 177 -4.86 15.67 14.85
N LEU A 178 -4.68 16.89 15.38
CA LEU A 178 -4.18 18.06 14.65
C LEU A 178 -2.70 17.92 14.26
N ASN A 179 -1.84 17.32 15.08
CA ASN A 179 -0.44 17.08 14.78
C ASN A 179 -0.21 16.00 13.71
N VAL A 180 -1.10 15.01 13.59
CA VAL A 180 -1.05 14.03 12.49
C VAL A 180 -1.28 14.72 11.14
N GLY A 181 -2.12 15.77 11.08
CA GLY A 181 -2.35 16.58 9.87
C GLY A 181 -1.15 17.40 9.42
N ARG A 182 -0.15 17.65 10.29
CA ARG A 182 1.10 18.38 9.97
C ARG A 182 2.31 17.46 9.78
N ALA A 183 2.11 16.14 9.87
CA ALA A 183 3.20 15.17 9.77
C ALA A 183 3.77 15.01 8.36
N PHE A 184 3.06 15.49 7.34
CA PHE A 184 3.42 15.32 5.94
C PHE A 184 3.25 16.63 5.16
N THR A 185 4.04 16.78 4.09
CA THR A 185 3.94 17.87 3.13
C THR A 185 3.98 17.33 1.71
N VAL A 186 3.36 18.08 0.78
CA VAL A 186 3.43 17.84 -0.66
C VAL A 186 4.50 18.78 -1.24
N ALA A 187 5.50 18.22 -1.91
CA ALA A 187 6.65 18.97 -2.42
C ALA A 187 6.47 19.50 -3.84
N LYS A 188 5.46 19.01 -4.57
CA LYS A 188 5.22 19.35 -5.99
C LYS A 188 3.72 19.58 -6.21
N PRO A 189 3.34 20.38 -7.24
CA PRO A 189 1.93 20.60 -7.55
C PRO A 189 1.19 19.30 -7.82
N VAL A 190 0.02 19.13 -7.19
CA VAL A 190 -0.88 17.97 -7.37
C VAL A 190 -2.30 18.39 -7.72
N GLN A 191 -2.51 19.67 -8.03
CA GLN A 191 -3.82 20.22 -8.40
C GLN A 191 -4.46 19.42 -9.52
N GLY A 192 -5.68 18.91 -9.28
CA GLY A 192 -6.44 18.11 -10.23
C GLY A 192 -5.93 16.70 -10.48
N LEU A 193 -4.80 16.27 -9.89
CA LEU A 193 -4.25 14.93 -10.10
C LEU A 193 -4.97 13.85 -9.30
N HIS A 194 -5.03 12.66 -9.86
CA HIS A 194 -5.28 11.42 -9.15
C HIS A 194 -3.95 10.85 -8.65
N VAL A 195 -3.74 10.83 -7.34
CA VAL A 195 -2.49 10.37 -6.73
C VAL A 195 -2.69 8.97 -6.12
N GLY A 196 -1.83 8.03 -6.50
CA GLY A 196 -1.74 6.73 -5.87
C GLY A 196 -0.68 6.74 -4.76
N ILE A 197 -1.07 6.38 -3.53
CA ILE A 197 -0.13 6.22 -2.40
C ILE A 197 0.21 4.73 -2.25
N VAL A 198 1.49 4.40 -2.19
CA VAL A 198 1.95 3.01 -2.06
C VAL A 198 2.55 2.78 -0.68
N ASP A 199 2.13 1.68 -0.03
CA ASP A 199 2.72 1.21 1.25
C ASP A 199 2.84 -0.31 1.25
N ASP A 200 3.65 -0.87 2.15
CA ASP A 200 3.77 -2.32 2.34
C ASP A 200 2.70 -2.89 3.28
N VAL A 201 2.36 -2.20 4.37
CA VAL A 201 1.37 -2.65 5.36
C VAL A 201 0.49 -1.50 5.82
N MET A 202 -0.82 -1.67 5.67
CA MET A 202 -1.82 -0.78 6.27
C MET A 202 -2.38 -1.43 7.55
N THR A 203 -2.07 -0.85 8.71
CA THR A 203 -2.63 -1.27 10.00
C THR A 203 -3.96 -0.57 10.28
N THR A 204 -3.97 0.54 11.01
CA THR A 204 -5.18 1.34 11.25
C THR A 204 -5.61 2.17 10.04
N GLY A 205 -4.65 2.51 9.17
CA GLY A 205 -4.85 3.43 8.04
C GLY A 205 -4.51 4.88 8.34
N ALA A 206 -4.20 5.23 9.59
CA ALA A 206 -3.96 6.62 10.01
C ALA A 206 -2.88 7.35 9.19
N THR A 207 -1.81 6.65 8.78
CA THR A 207 -0.76 7.23 7.93
C THR A 207 -1.28 7.60 6.54
N LEU A 208 -2.03 6.68 5.92
CA LEU A 208 -2.61 6.89 4.59
C LEU A 208 -3.70 7.96 4.62
N GLU A 209 -4.48 8.01 5.71
CA GLU A 209 -5.47 9.05 5.94
C GLU A 209 -4.82 10.43 6.05
N ALA A 210 -3.76 10.58 6.85
CA ALA A 210 -3.02 11.83 6.99
C ALA A 210 -2.41 12.30 5.66
N LEU A 211 -1.81 11.38 4.89
CA LEU A 211 -1.26 11.66 3.56
C LEU A 211 -2.36 12.07 2.57
N ALA A 212 -3.48 11.36 2.56
CA ALA A 212 -4.60 11.68 1.69
C ALA A 212 -5.20 13.06 2.02
N ARG A 213 -5.35 13.38 3.31
CA ARG A 213 -5.78 14.70 3.77
C ARG A 213 -4.84 15.81 3.28
N THR A 214 -3.52 15.60 3.40
CA THR A 214 -2.50 16.53 2.92
C THR A 214 -2.57 16.72 1.40
N LEU A 215 -2.74 15.63 0.64
CA LEU A 215 -2.90 15.68 -0.81
C LEU A 215 -4.18 16.39 -1.24
N LYS A 216 -5.32 16.10 -0.58
CA LYS A 216 -6.59 16.77 -0.86
C LYS A 216 -6.53 18.27 -0.57
N THR A 217 -5.91 18.66 0.54
CA THR A 217 -5.67 20.08 0.86
C THR A 217 -4.77 20.77 -0.20
N ALA A 218 -3.82 20.04 -0.79
CA ALA A 218 -2.99 20.52 -1.89
C ALA A 218 -3.69 20.47 -3.29
N GLY A 219 -4.98 20.08 -3.34
CA GLY A 219 -5.81 20.12 -4.55
C GLY A 219 -5.82 18.82 -5.36
N ALA A 220 -5.37 17.70 -4.82
CA ALA A 220 -5.50 16.41 -5.49
C ALA A 220 -6.99 16.05 -5.70
N ARG A 221 -7.35 15.68 -6.93
CA ARG A 221 -8.72 15.29 -7.30
C ARG A 221 -9.14 13.98 -6.65
N ARG A 222 -8.26 12.99 -6.67
CA ARG A 222 -8.51 11.64 -6.17
C ARG A 222 -7.27 11.06 -5.49
N VAL A 223 -7.47 10.26 -4.45
CA VAL A 223 -6.40 9.51 -3.78
C VAL A 223 -6.78 8.03 -3.71
N THR A 224 -5.92 7.16 -4.24
CA THR A 224 -6.07 5.70 -4.13
C THR A 224 -4.85 5.10 -3.45
N ASN A 225 -5.07 4.21 -2.50
CA ASN A 225 -3.98 3.52 -1.80
C ASN A 225 -3.71 2.17 -2.43
N PHE A 226 -2.43 1.82 -2.56
CA PHE A 226 -1.93 0.52 -3.01
C PHE A 226 -1.11 -0.09 -1.89
N VAL A 227 -1.61 -1.17 -1.30
CA VAL A 227 -1.03 -1.76 -0.09
C VAL A 227 -0.77 -3.24 -0.32
N ALA A 228 0.42 -3.74 0.04
CA ALA A 228 0.66 -5.17 -0.10
C ALA A 228 -0.21 -5.96 0.91
N LEU A 229 -0.20 -5.58 2.18
CA LEU A 229 -0.92 -6.30 3.23
C LEU A 229 -1.77 -5.37 4.10
N ARG A 230 -2.97 -5.83 4.45
CA ARG A 230 -3.94 -5.10 5.28
C ARG A 230 -4.18 -5.84 6.59
N THR A 231 -3.95 -5.18 7.74
CA THR A 231 -4.31 -5.77 9.03
C THR A 231 -5.84 -5.86 9.15
N PRO A 232 -6.40 -7.05 9.40
CA PRO A 232 -7.83 -7.18 9.70
C PRO A 232 -8.18 -6.35 10.94
N LYS A 233 -9.42 -5.86 11.04
CA LYS A 233 -9.97 -5.36 12.31
C LYS A 233 -10.45 -6.55 13.11
N ASN A 234 -10.10 -6.60 14.37
CA ASN A 234 -10.65 -7.57 15.34
C ASN A 234 -12.11 -7.21 15.63
#